data_677d83661bcff13e5fb8580aed23ac3f
#
_entry.id   677d83661bcff13e5fb8580aed23ac3f
#
_cell.length_a   1.000
_cell.length_b   1.000
_cell.length_c   1.000
_cell.angle_alpha   90.00
_cell.angle_beta   90.00
_cell.angle_gamma   90.00
#
_symmetry.space_group_name_H-M   'P 1'
#
loop_
_entity.id
_entity.type
_entity.pdbx_description
1 polymer ?
#
loop_
_entity_poly.entity_id
_entity_poly.type
_entity_poly.pdbx_seq_one_letter_code
_entity_poly.pdbx_strand_id
1 'polypeptide(L)'
;MRTILTAAAAAALSFGAFCAALAQEDAAGGADALEAEAVTGSAADYFGRDKFTVETIVCPFKGKLKYKPGEISCGLLTVPENREKSRSRAIKLHFVKLHARKPEKWDADQRGEWKKREDPIIYLTGGPGAQAVGYVKRFKDHGARDVRDMYILEQRGIGLSDDFCPNYALFDPAVANVGAFEAYQRAALAAMENCFAGAKARGVDLAGYNTIENARDVEALRRALGFEQWNVWGISYGSILGQAYLKQDPAGIRAVVLDAIVPIVPGAHFQRVGAHFQRDLDLLEKACLENDVCKRATPDFQKRLKAAMSKVAKAPIEVAAIDTELFPSGKAWFFPDIIGGAPFISLYEQDNYPTLPAFIAALAGRVERGDYDAFRALT
;
A
#
# COMPACT_ATOMS: atom_id res chain seq x y z
N MET A 1 -1.69 27.07 10.32
CA MET A 1 -2.20 26.05 11.29
C MET A 1 -3.39 25.24 10.75
N ARG A 2 -4.39 25.82 10.10
CA ARG A 2 -5.48 25.07 9.48
C ARG A 2 -5.01 24.08 8.40
N THR A 3 -4.05 24.48 7.58
CA THR A 3 -3.51 23.67 6.46
C THR A 3 -2.70 22.44 6.92
N ILE A 4 -2.00 22.52 8.06
CA ILE A 4 -1.18 21.42 8.59
C ILE A 4 -2.05 20.38 9.32
N LEU A 5 -3.09 20.81 10.02
CA LEU A 5 -4.07 19.89 10.66
C LEU A 5 -4.86 19.10 9.62
N THR A 6 -5.26 19.73 8.51
CA THR A 6 -5.94 19.06 7.40
C THR A 6 -5.01 18.10 6.64
N ALA A 7 -3.73 18.44 6.46
CA ALA A 7 -2.79 17.58 5.74
C ALA A 7 -2.40 16.32 6.54
N ALA A 8 -2.13 16.43 7.84
CA ALA A 8 -1.72 15.28 8.65
C ALA A 8 -2.90 14.38 9.05
N ALA A 9 -4.08 14.96 9.28
CA ALA A 9 -5.30 14.20 9.51
C ALA A 9 -5.81 13.56 8.21
N ALA A 10 -5.71 14.27 7.08
CA ALA A 10 -5.93 13.70 5.76
C ALA A 10 -4.93 12.59 5.43
N ALA A 11 -3.68 12.65 5.91
CA ALA A 11 -2.70 11.57 5.72
C ALA A 11 -3.01 10.34 6.58
N ALA A 12 -3.47 10.49 7.82
CA ALA A 12 -3.86 9.36 8.68
C ALA A 12 -5.16 8.69 8.22
N LEU A 13 -6.13 9.48 7.76
CA LEU A 13 -7.36 9.00 7.14
C LEU A 13 -7.15 8.62 5.68
N SER A 14 -6.24 9.28 4.94
CA SER A 14 -5.97 8.94 3.55
C SER A 14 -5.17 7.64 3.40
N PHE A 15 -4.47 7.13 4.42
CA PHE A 15 -3.93 5.77 4.34
C PHE A 15 -5.05 4.72 4.51
N GLY A 16 -6.05 4.98 5.37
CA GLY A 16 -7.26 4.16 5.49
C GLY A 16 -8.30 4.51 4.40
N ALA A 17 -8.60 5.78 4.19
CA ALA A 17 -9.56 6.26 3.19
C ALA A 17 -8.99 6.22 1.75
N PHE A 18 -7.67 6.32 1.55
CA PHE A 18 -7.04 6.11 0.24
C PHE A 18 -7.13 4.65 -0.20
N CYS A 19 -7.04 3.70 0.72
CA CYS A 19 -7.37 2.30 0.42
C CYS A 19 -8.89 2.10 0.23
N ALA A 20 -9.74 2.78 1.00
CA ALA A 20 -11.19 2.66 0.92
C ALA A 20 -11.79 3.43 -0.29
N ALA A 21 -11.34 4.65 -0.56
CA ALA A 21 -11.82 5.43 -1.70
C ALA A 21 -11.43 4.81 -3.05
N LEU A 22 -10.25 4.21 -3.16
CA LEU A 22 -9.88 3.44 -4.35
C LEU A 22 -10.70 2.15 -4.48
N ALA A 23 -11.10 1.52 -3.38
CA ALA A 23 -11.94 0.33 -3.39
C ALA A 23 -13.41 0.65 -3.72
N GLN A 24 -13.95 1.80 -3.27
CA GLN A 24 -15.34 2.18 -3.52
C GLN A 24 -15.58 2.72 -4.94
N GLU A 25 -14.61 3.44 -5.52
CA GLU A 25 -14.75 3.91 -6.91
C GLU A 25 -14.70 2.79 -7.95
N ASP A 26 -14.09 1.64 -7.64
CA ASP A 26 -14.00 0.50 -8.57
C ASP A 26 -15.23 -0.42 -8.56
N ALA A 27 -16.08 -0.36 -7.52
CA ALA A 27 -17.30 -1.17 -7.41
C ALA A 27 -18.47 -0.68 -8.30
N ALA A 28 -18.42 0.57 -8.79
CA ALA A 28 -19.48 1.18 -9.61
C ALA A 28 -19.29 1.07 -11.13
N GLY A 29 -18.19 0.47 -11.58
CA GLY A 29 -17.88 0.30 -13.01
C GLY A 29 -18.33 -1.06 -13.53
N GLY A 30 -19.51 -1.14 -14.13
CA GLY A 30 -20.05 -2.34 -14.76
C GLY A 30 -19.05 -3.02 -15.71
N ALA A 31 -19.03 -4.35 -15.65
CA ALA A 31 -18.24 -5.22 -16.51
C ALA A 31 -18.77 -5.18 -17.95
N ASP A 32 -18.32 -4.23 -18.75
CA ASP A 32 -18.38 -4.36 -20.19
C ASP A 32 -17.21 -5.23 -20.64
N ALA A 33 -17.53 -6.37 -21.23
CA ALA A 33 -16.60 -7.30 -21.83
C ALA A 33 -15.72 -6.58 -22.86
N LEU A 34 -14.42 -6.41 -22.53
CA LEU A 34 -13.43 -5.87 -23.44
C LEU A 34 -12.81 -7.06 -24.19
N GLU A 35 -12.96 -7.08 -25.52
CA GLU A 35 -12.23 -8.00 -26.38
C GLU A 35 -10.71 -7.81 -26.16
N ALA A 36 -10.08 -8.88 -25.68
CA ALA A 36 -8.65 -8.94 -25.47
C ALA A 36 -7.98 -9.58 -26.67
N GLU A 37 -7.09 -8.87 -27.36
CA GLU A 37 -6.16 -9.53 -28.27
C GLU A 37 -5.13 -10.31 -27.43
N ALA A 38 -5.21 -11.63 -27.50
CA ALA A 38 -4.26 -12.51 -26.86
C ALA A 38 -2.95 -12.53 -27.64
N VAL A 39 -1.89 -11.99 -27.06
CA VAL A 39 -0.51 -12.25 -27.52
C VAL A 39 -0.07 -13.56 -26.88
N THR A 40 -0.30 -14.67 -27.56
CA THR A 40 0.19 -15.98 -27.15
C THR A 40 1.68 -16.09 -27.47
N GLY A 41 2.54 -15.65 -26.53
CA GLY A 41 3.92 -16.10 -26.53
C GLY A 41 3.95 -17.57 -26.07
N SER A 42 4.44 -18.48 -26.91
CA SER A 42 4.68 -19.86 -26.49
C SER A 42 5.78 -19.86 -25.44
N ALA A 43 5.45 -19.87 -24.17
CA ALA A 43 6.37 -20.19 -23.12
C ALA A 43 6.61 -21.71 -23.18
N ALA A 44 7.70 -22.11 -23.83
CA ALA A 44 8.15 -23.48 -23.81
C ALA A 44 8.25 -23.97 -22.38
N ASP A 45 7.74 -25.16 -22.15
CA ASP A 45 7.76 -25.96 -20.94
C ASP A 45 8.71 -25.48 -19.82
N TYR A 46 8.17 -24.66 -18.94
CA TYR A 46 8.90 -24.23 -17.76
C TYR A 46 8.47 -25.05 -16.55
N PHE A 47 9.41 -25.78 -16.00
CA PHE A 47 9.31 -26.51 -14.74
C PHE A 47 8.06 -27.41 -14.62
N GLY A 48 7.92 -28.41 -15.40
CA GLY A 48 6.97 -29.54 -15.24
C GLY A 48 5.58 -29.30 -14.62
N ARG A 49 5.36 -28.20 -13.92
CA ARG A 49 4.12 -27.82 -13.21
C ARG A 49 3.72 -26.36 -13.38
N ASP A 50 4.60 -25.46 -13.79
CA ASP A 50 4.29 -24.03 -13.93
C ASP A 50 3.82 -23.72 -15.36
N LYS A 51 2.51 -23.74 -15.57
CA LYS A 51 1.92 -23.15 -16.76
C LYS A 51 1.58 -21.71 -16.46
N PHE A 52 2.23 -20.77 -17.14
CA PHE A 52 1.89 -19.34 -17.08
C PHE A 52 1.73 -18.77 -18.48
N THR A 53 0.81 -17.83 -18.63
CA THR A 53 0.59 -17.10 -19.88
C THR A 53 0.45 -15.62 -19.59
N VAL A 54 0.82 -14.80 -20.58
CA VAL A 54 0.63 -13.35 -20.53
C VAL A 54 -0.32 -12.97 -21.66
N GLU A 55 -1.33 -12.16 -21.33
CA GLU A 55 -2.23 -11.54 -22.30
C GLU A 55 -2.19 -10.02 -22.15
N THR A 56 -2.25 -9.29 -23.26
CA THR A 56 -2.37 -7.83 -23.25
C THR A 56 -3.83 -7.45 -23.09
N ILE A 57 -4.10 -6.46 -22.24
CA ILE A 57 -5.45 -5.95 -21.99
C ILE A 57 -5.50 -4.44 -22.13
N VAL A 58 -6.72 -3.90 -22.29
CA VAL A 58 -6.94 -2.46 -22.16
C VAL A 58 -6.71 -2.06 -20.71
N CYS A 59 -5.91 -0.98 -20.51
CA CYS A 59 -5.65 -0.51 -19.15
C CYS A 59 -6.92 -0.01 -18.46
N PRO A 60 -7.18 -0.41 -17.19
CA PRO A 60 -8.41 -0.10 -16.47
C PRO A 60 -8.46 1.35 -15.93
N PHE A 61 -7.66 2.27 -16.47
CA PHE A 61 -7.54 3.66 -16.00
C PHE A 61 -8.49 4.64 -16.68
N LYS A 62 -9.56 4.18 -17.34
CA LYS A 62 -10.50 5.03 -18.10
C LYS A 62 -10.86 6.31 -17.31
N GLY A 63 -10.42 7.47 -17.82
CA GLY A 63 -10.72 8.79 -17.24
C GLY A 63 -9.95 9.16 -15.96
N LYS A 64 -9.35 8.21 -15.26
CA LYS A 64 -8.66 8.46 -13.97
C LYS A 64 -7.18 8.83 -14.16
N LEU A 65 -6.53 8.38 -15.24
CA LEU A 65 -5.13 8.67 -15.55
C LEU A 65 -4.97 9.15 -16.99
N LYS A 66 -4.40 10.34 -17.18
CA LYS A 66 -4.06 10.86 -18.51
C LYS A 66 -2.68 10.36 -18.93
N TYR A 67 -2.60 9.68 -20.08
CA TYR A 67 -1.36 9.20 -20.68
C TYR A 67 -1.48 9.18 -22.20
N LYS A 68 -0.32 9.23 -22.90
CA LYS A 68 -0.27 9.18 -24.36
C LYS A 68 -0.27 7.72 -24.86
N PRO A 69 -0.77 7.45 -26.06
CA PRO A 69 -0.62 6.12 -26.67
C PRO A 69 0.86 5.67 -26.65
N GLY A 70 1.10 4.42 -26.31
CA GLY A 70 2.45 3.85 -26.20
C GLY A 70 3.23 4.23 -24.92
N GLU A 71 2.66 5.01 -24.02
CA GLU A 71 3.30 5.37 -22.73
C GLU A 71 3.06 4.33 -21.65
N ILE A 72 1.88 3.71 -21.65
CA ILE A 72 1.45 2.69 -20.69
C ILE A 72 0.81 1.52 -21.44
N SER A 73 1.14 0.30 -21.02
CA SER A 73 0.48 -0.93 -21.45
C SER A 73 0.10 -1.75 -20.24
N CYS A 74 -0.96 -2.54 -20.34
CA CYS A 74 -1.42 -3.41 -19.27
C CYS A 74 -1.53 -4.85 -19.75
N GLY A 75 -1.40 -5.79 -18.83
CA GLY A 75 -1.54 -7.20 -19.13
C GLY A 75 -1.99 -8.01 -17.92
N LEU A 76 -2.35 -9.25 -18.17
CA LEU A 76 -2.65 -10.25 -17.18
C LEU A 76 -1.63 -11.38 -17.27
N LEU A 77 -1.08 -11.77 -16.14
CA LEU A 77 -0.27 -12.98 -15.98
C LEU A 77 -1.15 -14.05 -15.36
N THR A 78 -1.35 -15.15 -16.05
CA THR A 78 -2.08 -16.32 -15.50
C THR A 78 -1.07 -17.28 -14.86
N VAL A 79 -1.29 -17.64 -13.60
CA VAL A 79 -0.43 -18.52 -12.80
C VAL A 79 -1.26 -19.51 -11.98
N PRO A 80 -0.68 -20.63 -11.51
CA PRO A 80 -1.33 -21.47 -10.49
C PRO A 80 -1.53 -20.68 -9.18
N GLU A 81 -2.69 -20.83 -8.54
CA GLU A 81 -2.98 -20.23 -7.24
C GLU A 81 -2.03 -20.78 -6.15
N ASN A 82 -1.78 -22.09 -6.18
CA ASN A 82 -0.89 -22.76 -5.24
C ASN A 82 -0.01 -23.77 -5.99
N ARG A 83 1.27 -23.46 -6.14
CA ARG A 83 2.23 -24.29 -6.89
C ARG A 83 2.63 -25.58 -6.19
N GLU A 84 2.29 -25.72 -4.91
CA GLU A 84 2.49 -26.98 -4.16
C GLU A 84 1.42 -28.05 -4.52
N LYS A 85 0.35 -27.65 -5.21
CA LYS A 85 -0.74 -28.55 -5.61
C LYS A 85 -0.71 -28.86 -7.10
N SER A 86 -0.74 -30.13 -7.45
CA SER A 86 -0.77 -30.60 -8.85
C SER A 86 -2.03 -30.19 -9.62
N ARG A 87 -3.13 -29.95 -8.90
CA ARG A 87 -4.43 -29.49 -9.43
C ARG A 87 -4.82 -28.18 -8.72
N SER A 88 -4.08 -27.12 -9.00
CA SER A 88 -4.41 -25.79 -8.55
C SER A 88 -5.31 -25.09 -9.57
N ARG A 89 -6.23 -24.24 -9.10
CA ARG A 89 -6.94 -23.34 -10.02
C ARG A 89 -5.94 -22.30 -10.54
N ALA A 90 -6.23 -21.75 -11.72
CA ALA A 90 -5.48 -20.62 -12.25
C ALA A 90 -6.04 -19.30 -11.70
N ILE A 91 -5.14 -18.35 -11.41
CA ILE A 91 -5.48 -16.98 -11.05
C ILE A 91 -4.83 -16.00 -12.03
N LYS A 92 -5.42 -14.81 -12.18
CA LYS A 92 -4.95 -13.78 -13.08
C LYS A 92 -4.38 -12.61 -12.28
N LEU A 93 -3.14 -12.26 -12.55
CA LEU A 93 -2.43 -11.15 -11.90
C LEU A 93 -2.28 -10.01 -12.88
N HIS A 94 -2.77 -8.85 -12.51
CA HIS A 94 -2.70 -7.65 -13.32
C HIS A 94 -1.29 -7.04 -13.23
N PHE A 95 -0.74 -6.61 -14.35
CA PHE A 95 0.49 -5.84 -14.38
C PHE A 95 0.40 -4.65 -15.31
N VAL A 96 1.17 -3.64 -15.00
CA VAL A 96 1.31 -2.42 -15.81
C VAL A 96 2.75 -2.28 -16.26
N LYS A 97 2.94 -1.97 -17.53
CA LYS A 97 4.22 -1.57 -18.11
C LYS A 97 4.20 -0.08 -18.37
N LEU A 98 5.09 0.65 -17.74
CA LEU A 98 5.43 2.03 -18.07
C LEU A 98 6.63 2.00 -19.01
N HIS A 99 6.42 2.41 -20.27
CA HIS A 99 7.48 2.38 -21.27
C HIS A 99 8.58 3.41 -20.97
N ALA A 100 9.84 3.06 -21.26
CA ALA A 100 10.96 4.01 -21.19
C ALA A 100 10.68 5.23 -22.06
N ARG A 101 11.11 6.38 -21.60
CA ARG A 101 10.96 7.63 -22.38
C ARG A 101 12.23 8.47 -22.29
N LYS A 102 12.63 9.05 -23.40
CA LYS A 102 13.66 10.08 -23.39
C LYS A 102 13.11 11.32 -22.67
N PRO A 103 13.77 11.80 -21.59
CA PRO A 103 13.36 13.04 -20.95
C PRO A 103 13.64 14.24 -21.87
N GLU A 104 12.86 15.32 -21.71
CA GLU A 104 13.02 16.55 -22.51
C GLU A 104 14.44 17.13 -22.38
N LYS A 105 14.99 17.07 -21.16
CA LYS A 105 16.36 17.53 -20.83
C LYS A 105 17.29 16.31 -20.69
N TRP A 106 17.64 15.71 -21.82
CA TRP A 106 18.65 14.66 -21.84
C TRP A 106 20.04 15.29 -22.13
N ASP A 107 20.94 15.15 -21.18
CA ASP A 107 22.32 15.60 -21.33
C ASP A 107 23.13 14.55 -22.10
N ALA A 108 23.26 14.77 -23.41
CA ALA A 108 23.99 13.87 -24.28
C ALA A 108 25.51 13.95 -24.07
N ASP A 109 26.05 15.08 -23.62
CA ASP A 109 27.47 15.28 -23.39
C ASP A 109 27.97 14.46 -22.20
N GLN A 110 27.16 14.37 -21.15
CA GLN A 110 27.46 13.55 -19.98
C GLN A 110 27.02 12.08 -20.09
N ARG A 111 25.94 11.80 -20.81
CA ARG A 111 25.25 10.50 -20.83
C ARG A 111 25.33 9.78 -22.18
N GLY A 112 25.87 10.42 -23.22
CA GLY A 112 25.87 9.93 -24.59
C GLY A 112 24.49 9.99 -25.25
N GLU A 113 24.37 9.48 -26.45
CA GLU A 113 23.07 9.38 -27.14
C GLU A 113 22.07 8.55 -26.34
N TRP A 114 20.82 9.03 -26.31
CA TRP A 114 19.76 8.31 -25.61
C TRP A 114 19.51 6.94 -26.24
N LYS A 115 19.63 5.90 -25.45
CA LYS A 115 19.32 4.53 -25.83
C LYS A 115 18.55 3.84 -24.71
N LYS A 116 17.43 3.22 -25.09
CA LYS A 116 16.69 2.35 -24.16
C LYS A 116 17.57 1.14 -23.78
N ARG A 117 17.53 0.76 -22.51
CA ARG A 117 18.18 -0.44 -21.97
C ARG A 117 17.19 -1.61 -21.96
N GLU A 118 17.71 -2.82 -22.20
CA GLU A 118 16.88 -4.03 -22.29
C GLU A 118 16.59 -4.69 -20.96
N ASP A 119 17.23 -4.24 -19.87
CA ASP A 119 17.03 -4.70 -18.51
C ASP A 119 16.00 -3.82 -17.78
N PRO A 120 14.70 -4.18 -17.77
CA PRO A 120 13.65 -3.35 -17.18
C PRO A 120 13.72 -3.34 -15.66
N ILE A 121 12.89 -2.49 -15.05
CA ILE A 121 12.68 -2.44 -13.60
C ILE A 121 11.35 -3.11 -13.27
N ILE A 122 11.32 -3.99 -12.27
CA ILE A 122 10.11 -4.44 -11.59
C ILE A 122 9.97 -3.70 -10.26
N TYR A 123 8.83 -3.04 -10.05
CA TYR A 123 8.49 -2.38 -8.79
C TYR A 123 7.61 -3.29 -7.94
N LEU A 124 8.02 -3.51 -6.71
CA LEU A 124 7.34 -4.33 -5.70
C LEU A 124 6.84 -3.43 -4.58
N THR A 125 5.52 -3.28 -4.49
CA THR A 125 4.89 -2.39 -3.52
C THR A 125 4.88 -2.96 -2.10
N GLY A 126 4.64 -2.09 -1.14
CA GLY A 126 4.56 -2.41 0.29
C GLY A 126 3.20 -2.89 0.78
N GLY A 127 2.94 -2.66 2.02
CA GLY A 127 1.79 -3.11 2.78
C GLY A 127 2.21 -4.17 3.80
N PRO A 128 1.96 -5.47 3.61
CA PRO A 128 1.34 -6.13 2.45
C PRO A 128 -0.11 -5.67 2.20
N GLY A 129 -0.55 -5.80 0.95
CA GLY A 129 -1.94 -5.50 0.58
C GLY A 129 -2.16 -4.13 -0.07
N ALA A 130 -1.11 -3.30 -0.24
CA ALA A 130 -1.26 -2.07 -1.00
C ALA A 130 -1.41 -2.36 -2.50
N GLN A 131 -2.41 -1.73 -3.13
CA GLN A 131 -2.64 -1.86 -4.56
C GLN A 131 -1.49 -1.23 -5.35
N ALA A 132 -0.72 -2.06 -6.06
CA ALA A 132 0.46 -1.61 -6.79
C ALA A 132 0.09 -0.70 -7.96
N VAL A 133 -1.05 -0.95 -8.60
CA VAL A 133 -1.57 -0.16 -9.72
C VAL A 133 -1.80 1.31 -9.35
N GLY A 134 -2.12 1.62 -8.10
CA GLY A 134 -2.23 2.99 -7.60
C GLY A 134 -0.95 3.83 -7.74
N TYR A 135 0.22 3.18 -7.79
CA TYR A 135 1.51 3.85 -7.95
C TYR A 135 1.84 4.27 -9.38
N VAL A 136 1.09 3.84 -10.38
CA VAL A 136 1.30 4.19 -11.79
C VAL A 136 1.37 5.71 -11.99
N LYS A 137 0.49 6.48 -11.34
CA LYS A 137 0.49 7.94 -11.39
C LYS A 137 1.80 8.53 -10.86
N ARG A 138 2.35 7.99 -9.77
CA ARG A 138 3.62 8.43 -9.17
C ARG A 138 4.80 8.17 -10.09
N PHE A 139 4.82 7.00 -10.75
CA PHE A 139 5.93 6.60 -11.61
C PHE A 139 5.82 7.07 -13.05
N LYS A 140 4.67 7.57 -13.46
CA LYS A 140 4.45 8.03 -14.84
C LYS A 140 5.51 9.01 -15.33
N ASP A 141 5.93 9.94 -14.48
CA ASP A 141 6.93 10.97 -14.79
C ASP A 141 8.27 10.80 -14.06
N HIS A 142 8.50 9.64 -13.46
CA HIS A 142 9.68 9.36 -12.65
C HIS A 142 10.92 9.07 -13.51
N GLY A 143 12.09 9.59 -13.10
CA GLY A 143 13.37 9.44 -13.80
C GLY A 143 13.89 8.00 -13.93
N ALA A 144 13.40 7.05 -13.14
CA ALA A 144 13.70 5.63 -13.29
C ALA A 144 13.32 5.09 -14.69
N ARG A 145 12.34 5.75 -15.36
CA ARG A 145 11.90 5.42 -16.73
C ARG A 145 12.73 6.08 -17.84
N ASP A 146 13.70 6.91 -17.52
CA ASP A 146 14.44 7.66 -18.54
C ASP A 146 15.10 6.77 -19.59
N VAL A 147 15.52 5.57 -19.18
CA VAL A 147 16.20 4.62 -20.06
C VAL A 147 15.69 3.17 -19.94
N ARG A 148 14.74 2.88 -19.08
CA ARG A 148 14.23 1.53 -18.84
C ARG A 148 12.71 1.49 -18.79
N ASP A 149 12.12 0.43 -19.31
CA ASP A 149 10.74 0.10 -19.02
C ASP A 149 10.61 -0.22 -17.51
N MET A 150 9.49 0.17 -16.92
CA MET A 150 9.17 -0.18 -15.53
C MET A 150 7.89 -1.01 -15.51
N TYR A 151 7.94 -2.14 -14.85
CA TYR A 151 6.80 -3.02 -14.61
C TYR A 151 6.31 -2.86 -13.18
N ILE A 152 5.01 -2.89 -13.01
CA ILE A 152 4.33 -2.86 -11.71
C ILE A 152 3.39 -4.06 -11.70
N LEU A 153 3.68 -5.04 -10.84
CA LEU A 153 2.85 -6.24 -10.69
C LEU A 153 1.92 -6.04 -9.49
N GLU A 154 0.63 -6.18 -9.73
CA GLU A 154 -0.36 -6.29 -8.66
C GLU A 154 -0.22 -7.66 -8.01
N GLN A 155 0.02 -7.70 -6.71
CA GLN A 155 0.22 -8.96 -6.00
C GLN A 155 -1.06 -9.80 -6.00
N ARG A 156 -0.91 -11.12 -5.89
CA ARG A 156 -2.04 -12.06 -5.84
C ARG A 156 -3.02 -11.74 -4.72
N GLY A 157 -4.30 -11.81 -5.00
CA GLY A 157 -5.37 -11.56 -4.05
C GLY A 157 -5.59 -10.09 -3.68
N ILE A 158 -5.04 -9.15 -4.47
CA ILE A 158 -5.11 -7.71 -4.18
C ILE A 158 -5.63 -6.97 -5.41
N GLY A 159 -6.59 -6.06 -5.20
CA GLY A 159 -7.09 -5.16 -6.22
C GLY A 159 -7.54 -5.88 -7.49
N LEU A 160 -6.89 -5.62 -8.62
CA LEU A 160 -7.22 -6.20 -9.92
C LEU A 160 -6.68 -7.63 -10.12
N SER A 161 -5.98 -8.21 -9.13
CA SER A 161 -5.35 -9.54 -9.20
C SER A 161 -6.13 -10.57 -8.42
N ASP A 162 -7.32 -10.96 -8.93
CA ASP A 162 -8.20 -11.97 -8.32
C ASP A 162 -8.41 -11.73 -6.81
N ASP A 163 -8.86 -10.52 -6.46
CA ASP A 163 -9.18 -10.17 -5.07
C ASP A 163 -10.22 -11.15 -4.50
N PHE A 164 -9.82 -11.91 -3.50
CA PHE A 164 -10.71 -12.88 -2.87
C PHE A 164 -11.60 -12.30 -1.77
N CYS A 165 -11.39 -11.01 -1.40
CA CYS A 165 -12.18 -10.28 -0.42
C CYS A 165 -12.55 -8.88 -0.91
N PRO A 166 -13.21 -8.73 -2.07
CA PRO A 166 -13.46 -7.43 -2.69
C PRO A 166 -14.30 -6.48 -1.83
N ASN A 167 -15.07 -7.02 -0.90
CA ASN A 167 -15.92 -6.26 0.02
C ASN A 167 -15.29 -6.08 1.41
N TYR A 168 -14.03 -6.52 1.61
CA TYR A 168 -13.34 -6.33 2.87
C TYR A 168 -12.64 -4.97 2.87
N ALA A 169 -13.11 -4.05 3.70
CA ALA A 169 -12.44 -2.80 4.00
C ALA A 169 -11.87 -2.86 5.42
N LEU A 170 -10.60 -2.55 5.57
CA LEU A 170 -9.93 -2.48 6.88
C LEU A 170 -10.62 -1.43 7.79
N PHE A 171 -11.27 -0.44 7.20
CA PHE A 171 -12.08 0.60 7.83
C PHE A 171 -13.49 0.59 7.23
N ASP A 172 -14.19 -0.55 7.36
CA ASP A 172 -15.60 -0.59 7.00
C ASP A 172 -16.37 0.37 7.91
N PRO A 173 -17.09 1.37 7.37
CA PRO A 173 -17.92 2.29 8.16
C PRO A 173 -18.93 1.58 9.02
N ALA A 174 -19.47 0.44 8.59
CA ALA A 174 -20.36 -0.39 9.39
C ALA A 174 -19.67 -0.95 10.64
N VAL A 175 -18.36 -1.25 10.55
CA VAL A 175 -17.54 -1.68 11.68
C VAL A 175 -17.12 -0.48 12.54
N ALA A 176 -16.80 0.65 11.93
CA ALA A 176 -16.44 1.88 12.64
C ALA A 176 -17.61 2.51 13.43
N ASN A 177 -18.85 2.09 13.15
CA ASN A 177 -20.07 2.60 13.80
C ASN A 177 -20.44 1.91 15.11
N VAL A 178 -19.51 1.21 15.76
CA VAL A 178 -19.73 0.60 17.08
C VAL A 178 -19.08 1.45 18.17
N GLY A 179 -19.85 2.07 19.03
CA GLY A 179 -19.42 3.05 20.02
C GLY A 179 -18.50 2.55 21.15
N ALA A 180 -17.98 1.31 21.07
CA ALA A 180 -17.05 0.75 22.04
C ALA A 180 -15.89 0.06 21.32
N PHE A 181 -14.66 0.24 21.80
CA PHE A 181 -13.44 -0.29 21.18
C PHE A 181 -13.45 -1.82 21.04
N GLU A 182 -13.91 -2.54 22.07
CA GLU A 182 -14.02 -4.00 22.04
C GLU A 182 -15.07 -4.48 21.01
N ALA A 183 -16.17 -3.73 20.85
CA ALA A 183 -17.17 -4.04 19.84
C ALA A 183 -16.62 -3.80 18.43
N TYR A 184 -15.86 -2.71 18.23
CA TYR A 184 -15.13 -2.45 16.99
C TYR A 184 -14.16 -3.60 16.66
N GLN A 185 -13.33 -4.03 17.61
CA GLN A 185 -12.41 -5.15 17.39
C GLN A 185 -13.14 -6.45 17.04
N ARG A 186 -14.22 -6.78 17.75
CA ARG A 186 -15.02 -7.99 17.43
C ARG A 186 -15.64 -7.92 16.04
N ALA A 187 -16.15 -6.76 15.63
CA ALA A 187 -16.74 -6.56 14.33
C ALA A 187 -15.67 -6.68 13.21
N ALA A 188 -14.48 -6.13 13.42
CA ALA A 188 -13.36 -6.27 12.49
C ALA A 188 -12.91 -7.74 12.32
N LEU A 189 -12.83 -8.50 13.43
CA LEU A 189 -12.55 -9.94 13.38
C LEU A 189 -13.65 -10.71 12.63
N ALA A 190 -14.92 -10.43 12.91
CA ALA A 190 -16.03 -11.08 12.23
C ALA A 190 -16.03 -10.78 10.73
N ALA A 191 -15.71 -9.55 10.30
CA ALA A 191 -15.57 -9.20 8.89
C ALA A 191 -14.45 -10.01 8.22
N MET A 192 -13.31 -10.20 8.89
CA MET A 192 -12.20 -11.03 8.40
C MET A 192 -12.59 -12.51 8.31
N GLU A 193 -13.26 -13.06 9.32
CA GLU A 193 -13.75 -14.43 9.33
C GLU A 193 -14.75 -14.67 8.18
N ASN A 194 -15.67 -13.73 7.96
CA ASN A 194 -16.64 -13.79 6.85
C ASN A 194 -15.94 -13.74 5.48
N CYS A 195 -14.92 -12.89 5.34
CA CYS A 195 -14.08 -12.85 4.13
C CYS A 195 -13.46 -14.23 3.85
N PHE A 196 -12.79 -14.82 4.83
CA PHE A 196 -12.12 -16.12 4.68
C PHE A 196 -13.11 -17.25 4.43
N ALA A 197 -14.26 -17.26 5.10
CA ALA A 197 -15.32 -18.23 4.86
C ALA A 197 -15.87 -18.11 3.44
N GLY A 198 -16.11 -16.89 2.96
CA GLY A 198 -16.55 -16.62 1.60
C GLY A 198 -15.51 -17.02 0.55
N ALA A 199 -14.24 -16.73 0.78
CA ALA A 199 -13.14 -17.15 -0.08
C ALA A 199 -13.08 -18.70 -0.18
N LYS A 200 -13.13 -19.38 0.95
CA LYS A 200 -13.14 -20.85 1.02
C LYS A 200 -14.35 -21.44 0.29
N ALA A 201 -15.54 -20.88 0.45
CA ALA A 201 -16.76 -21.33 -0.24
C ALA A 201 -16.63 -21.20 -1.77
N ARG A 202 -15.86 -20.23 -2.28
CA ARG A 202 -15.53 -20.07 -3.71
C ARG A 202 -14.36 -20.94 -4.17
N GLY A 203 -13.82 -21.81 -3.32
CA GLY A 203 -12.70 -22.69 -3.64
C GLY A 203 -11.34 -22.02 -3.69
N VAL A 204 -11.18 -20.85 -3.05
CA VAL A 204 -9.88 -20.18 -2.90
C VAL A 204 -8.99 -20.99 -1.98
N ASP A 205 -7.77 -21.27 -2.43
CA ASP A 205 -6.74 -21.91 -1.63
C ASP A 205 -5.87 -20.85 -0.94
N LEU A 206 -6.30 -20.44 0.26
CA LEU A 206 -5.61 -19.37 1.02
C LEU A 206 -4.13 -19.70 1.31
N ALA A 207 -3.72 -20.97 1.32
CA ALA A 207 -2.32 -21.36 1.47
C ALA A 207 -1.44 -20.90 0.29
N GLY A 208 -2.04 -20.62 -0.86
CA GLY A 208 -1.36 -20.06 -2.02
C GLY A 208 -1.07 -18.54 -1.93
N TYR A 209 -1.58 -17.85 -0.90
CA TYR A 209 -1.42 -16.38 -0.76
C TYR A 209 -0.36 -16.06 0.29
N ASN A 210 0.89 -16.13 -0.12
CA ASN A 210 2.05 -15.91 0.73
C ASN A 210 3.21 -15.28 -0.04
N THR A 211 4.25 -14.82 0.69
CA THR A 211 5.42 -14.15 0.11
C THR A 211 6.19 -15.02 -0.88
N ILE A 212 6.25 -16.33 -0.67
CA ILE A 212 6.99 -17.25 -1.57
C ILE A 212 6.25 -17.38 -2.90
N GLU A 213 4.94 -17.55 -2.88
CA GLU A 213 4.14 -17.60 -4.10
C GLU A 213 4.16 -16.26 -4.86
N ASN A 214 4.15 -15.11 -4.16
CA ASN A 214 4.37 -13.80 -4.78
C ASN A 214 5.75 -13.69 -5.44
N ALA A 215 6.81 -14.21 -4.81
CA ALA A 215 8.15 -14.22 -5.40
C ALA A 215 8.21 -15.08 -6.68
N ARG A 216 7.53 -16.23 -6.68
CA ARG A 216 7.37 -17.09 -7.86
C ARG A 216 6.55 -16.41 -8.97
N ASP A 217 5.59 -15.54 -8.63
CA ASP A 217 4.87 -14.76 -9.62
C ASP A 217 5.75 -13.69 -10.29
N VAL A 218 6.62 -13.06 -9.51
CA VAL A 218 7.61 -12.11 -10.05
C VAL A 218 8.55 -12.80 -11.04
N GLU A 219 9.04 -14.01 -10.72
CA GLU A 219 9.81 -14.85 -11.62
C GLU A 219 9.01 -15.23 -12.86
N ALA A 220 7.77 -15.71 -12.68
CA ALA A 220 6.90 -16.12 -13.79
C ALA A 220 6.65 -14.97 -14.76
N LEU A 221 6.41 -13.74 -14.27
CA LEU A 221 6.24 -12.57 -15.13
C LEU A 221 7.51 -12.26 -15.92
N ARG A 222 8.68 -12.26 -15.29
CA ARG A 222 9.97 -12.05 -15.98
C ARG A 222 10.13 -13.01 -17.15
N ARG A 223 9.91 -14.29 -16.89
CA ARG A 223 10.08 -15.37 -17.87
C ARG A 223 9.04 -15.31 -18.98
N ALA A 224 7.78 -15.07 -18.64
CA ALA A 224 6.70 -14.94 -19.62
C ALA A 224 6.94 -13.76 -20.58
N LEU A 225 7.59 -12.69 -20.11
CA LEU A 225 7.96 -11.55 -20.92
C LEU A 225 9.30 -11.71 -21.66
N GLY A 226 10.00 -12.85 -21.46
CA GLY A 226 11.25 -13.18 -22.16
C GLY A 226 12.49 -12.41 -21.68
N PHE A 227 12.45 -11.82 -20.46
CA PHE A 227 13.62 -11.13 -19.91
C PHE A 227 14.60 -12.12 -19.28
N GLU A 228 15.87 -12.06 -19.67
CA GLU A 228 16.94 -12.79 -19.00
C GLU A 228 17.09 -12.30 -17.56
N GLN A 229 17.20 -10.98 -17.38
CA GLN A 229 17.31 -10.34 -16.09
C GLN A 229 16.51 -9.04 -16.06
N TRP A 230 16.12 -8.63 -14.87
CA TRP A 230 15.61 -7.29 -14.60
C TRP A 230 16.15 -6.70 -13.30
N ASN A 231 15.83 -5.43 -13.04
CA ASN A 231 16.20 -4.74 -11.82
C ASN A 231 15.01 -4.75 -10.87
N VAL A 232 15.23 -5.07 -9.62
CA VAL A 232 14.20 -5.11 -8.60
C VAL A 232 14.23 -3.82 -7.78
N TRP A 233 13.08 -3.18 -7.62
CA TRP A 233 12.88 -2.09 -6.67
C TRP A 233 11.74 -2.43 -5.74
N GLY A 234 12.07 -2.82 -4.49
CA GLY A 234 11.10 -3.18 -3.46
C GLY A 234 11.06 -2.17 -2.33
N ILE A 235 9.86 -1.69 -1.95
CA ILE A 235 9.68 -0.76 -0.84
C ILE A 235 8.88 -1.39 0.31
N SER A 236 9.28 -1.18 1.56
CA SER A 236 8.55 -1.67 2.75
C SER A 236 8.38 -3.20 2.68
N TYR A 237 7.14 -3.75 2.72
CA TYR A 237 6.91 -5.17 2.46
C TYR A 237 7.46 -5.62 1.09
N GLY A 238 7.47 -4.76 0.08
CA GLY A 238 8.12 -5.04 -1.20
C GLY A 238 9.62 -5.31 -1.06
N SER A 239 10.28 -4.84 0.01
CA SER A 239 11.66 -5.21 0.33
C SER A 239 11.77 -6.63 0.86
N ILE A 240 10.79 -7.12 1.62
CA ILE A 240 10.69 -8.54 2.02
C ILE A 240 10.49 -9.41 0.77
N LEU A 241 9.55 -9.01 -0.10
CA LEU A 241 9.29 -9.72 -1.35
C LEU A 241 10.52 -9.72 -2.27
N GLY A 242 11.23 -8.60 -2.36
CA GLY A 242 12.48 -8.50 -3.12
C GLY A 242 13.58 -9.44 -2.60
N GLN A 243 13.72 -9.57 -1.27
CA GLN A 243 14.65 -10.52 -0.65
C GLN A 243 14.21 -11.97 -0.90
N ALA A 244 12.91 -12.28 -0.81
CA ALA A 244 12.38 -13.61 -1.11
C ALA A 244 12.61 -13.97 -2.59
N TYR A 245 12.39 -13.00 -3.48
CA TYR A 245 12.64 -13.18 -4.91
C TYR A 245 14.13 -13.37 -5.23
N LEU A 246 15.02 -12.60 -4.58
CA LEU A 246 16.47 -12.78 -4.71
C LEU A 246 16.92 -14.19 -4.29
N LYS A 247 16.29 -14.76 -3.27
CA LYS A 247 16.55 -16.14 -2.85
C LYS A 247 15.99 -17.16 -3.85
N GLN A 248 14.85 -16.87 -4.47
CA GLN A 248 14.13 -17.76 -5.39
C GLN A 248 14.81 -17.83 -6.77
N ASP A 249 15.16 -16.68 -7.34
CA ASP A 249 15.66 -16.54 -8.72
C ASP A 249 16.83 -15.55 -8.81
N PRO A 250 17.99 -15.84 -8.15
CA PRO A 250 19.12 -14.92 -8.14
C PRO A 250 19.69 -14.65 -9.53
N ALA A 251 19.59 -15.63 -10.46
CA ALA A 251 20.09 -15.50 -11.82
C ALA A 251 19.25 -14.53 -12.67
N GLY A 252 17.97 -14.38 -12.37
CA GLY A 252 17.04 -13.47 -13.07
C GLY A 252 17.12 -12.02 -12.61
N ILE A 253 18.03 -11.70 -11.69
CA ILE A 253 18.17 -10.37 -11.12
C ILE A 253 19.52 -9.76 -11.46
N ARG A 254 19.52 -8.58 -12.09
CA ARG A 254 20.72 -7.81 -12.38
C ARG A 254 21.12 -6.91 -11.21
N ALA A 255 20.17 -6.23 -10.61
CA ALA A 255 20.38 -5.33 -9.47
C ALA A 255 19.12 -5.27 -8.58
N VAL A 256 19.34 -4.98 -7.30
CA VAL A 256 18.26 -4.83 -6.30
C VAL A 256 18.41 -3.50 -5.59
N VAL A 257 17.29 -2.78 -5.45
CA VAL A 257 17.13 -1.63 -4.57
C VAL A 257 16.04 -1.98 -3.56
N LEU A 258 16.40 -1.96 -2.28
CA LEU A 258 15.48 -2.20 -1.17
C LEU A 258 15.31 -0.89 -0.40
N ASP A 259 14.16 -0.27 -0.59
CA ASP A 259 13.78 1.01 0.01
C ASP A 259 12.95 0.77 1.26
N ALA A 260 13.23 1.48 2.35
CA ALA A 260 12.64 1.22 3.66
C ALA A 260 12.68 -0.28 4.02
N ILE A 261 13.89 -0.83 4.02
CA ILE A 261 14.15 -2.27 4.13
C ILE A 261 13.60 -2.87 5.42
N VAL A 262 12.82 -3.94 5.26
CA VAL A 262 12.42 -4.84 6.34
C VAL A 262 13.15 -6.17 6.15
N PRO A 263 14.07 -6.56 7.04
CA PRO A 263 14.87 -7.78 6.86
C PRO A 263 14.02 -9.04 7.06
N ILE A 264 14.28 -10.08 6.25
CA ILE A 264 13.70 -11.40 6.48
C ILE A 264 14.49 -12.08 7.60
N VAL A 265 14.06 -11.86 8.85
CA VAL A 265 14.58 -12.58 10.01
C VAL A 265 13.43 -13.24 10.75
N PRO A 266 13.64 -14.45 11.34
CA PRO A 266 12.65 -15.05 12.22
C PRO A 266 12.33 -14.12 13.38
N GLY A 267 11.04 -13.86 13.62
CA GLY A 267 10.59 -13.05 14.77
C GLY A 267 9.98 -11.72 14.34
N ALA A 268 9.40 -11.17 15.22
CA ALA A 268 8.35 -10.22 15.39
C ALA A 268 8.68 -8.79 14.93
N HIS A 269 8.82 -8.50 13.65
CA HIS A 269 8.94 -7.11 13.19
C HIS A 269 7.77 -6.26 13.69
N PHE A 270 6.54 -6.76 13.53
CA PHE A 270 5.34 -6.05 13.97
C PHE A 270 5.14 -6.04 15.49
N GLN A 271 5.66 -7.04 16.21
CA GLN A 271 5.59 -7.08 17.68
C GLN A 271 6.41 -5.97 18.36
N ARG A 272 7.39 -5.39 17.66
CA ARG A 272 8.25 -4.31 18.18
C ARG A 272 7.86 -2.92 17.70
N VAL A 273 6.82 -2.78 16.89
CA VAL A 273 6.39 -1.49 16.34
C VAL A 273 6.13 -0.46 17.45
N GLY A 274 5.44 -0.86 18.51
CA GLY A 274 5.21 0.02 19.66
C GLY A 274 6.49 0.51 20.34
N ALA A 275 7.47 -0.39 20.49
CA ALA A 275 8.78 -0.02 21.08
C ALA A 275 9.58 0.91 20.14
N HIS A 276 9.52 0.68 18.84
CA HIS A 276 10.16 1.56 17.86
C HIS A 276 9.49 2.94 17.84
N PHE A 277 8.16 2.98 17.83
CA PHE A 277 7.43 4.24 17.90
C PHE A 277 7.76 5.03 19.17
N GLN A 278 7.82 4.35 20.34
CA GLN A 278 8.23 4.99 21.58
C GLN A 278 9.64 5.57 21.49
N ARG A 279 10.59 4.81 20.93
CA ARG A 279 11.97 5.28 20.71
C ARG A 279 12.00 6.54 19.82
N ASP A 280 11.21 6.55 18.76
CA ASP A 280 11.19 7.68 17.82
C ASP A 280 10.55 8.91 18.46
N LEU A 281 9.54 8.75 19.31
CA LEU A 281 9.02 9.83 20.16
C LEU A 281 10.06 10.35 21.15
N ASP A 282 10.88 9.47 21.76
CA ASP A 282 11.95 9.85 22.69
C ASP A 282 13.04 10.67 21.99
N LEU A 283 13.41 10.28 20.77
CA LEU A 283 14.36 11.04 19.93
C LEU A 283 13.80 12.41 19.57
N LEU A 284 12.51 12.46 19.20
CA LEU A 284 11.82 13.70 18.87
C LEU A 284 11.73 14.63 20.09
N GLU A 285 11.44 14.09 21.29
CA GLU A 285 11.41 14.86 22.54
C GLU A 285 12.80 15.41 22.91
N LYS A 286 13.83 14.59 22.77
CA LYS A 286 15.21 15.05 22.96
C LYS A 286 15.54 16.22 22.06
N ALA A 287 15.27 16.10 20.75
CA ALA A 287 15.50 17.19 19.79
C ALA A 287 14.65 18.43 20.10
N CYS A 288 13.41 18.26 20.57
CA CYS A 288 12.55 19.35 21.00
C CYS A 288 13.13 20.10 22.21
N LEU A 289 13.67 19.39 23.20
CA LEU A 289 14.25 19.98 24.42
C LEU A 289 15.58 20.71 24.15
N GLU A 290 16.27 20.36 23.08
CA GLU A 290 17.47 21.06 22.60
C GLU A 290 17.13 22.34 21.80
N ASN A 291 15.87 22.51 21.38
CA ASN A 291 15.38 23.68 20.64
C ASN A 291 14.54 24.59 21.55
N ASP A 292 15.01 25.81 21.75
CA ASP A 292 14.37 26.77 22.69
C ASP A 292 12.89 27.08 22.36
N VAL A 293 12.53 27.12 21.09
CA VAL A 293 11.13 27.36 20.68
C VAL A 293 10.26 26.18 21.02
N CYS A 294 10.68 24.96 20.63
CA CYS A 294 9.96 23.74 20.90
C CYS A 294 9.83 23.48 22.41
N LYS A 295 10.95 23.60 23.15
CA LYS A 295 10.99 23.42 24.60
C LYS A 295 10.02 24.34 25.35
N ARG A 296 9.87 25.60 24.91
CA ARG A 296 8.91 26.52 25.52
C ARG A 296 7.46 26.23 25.14
N ALA A 297 7.25 25.80 23.89
CA ALA A 297 5.91 25.62 23.34
C ALA A 297 5.27 24.28 23.70
N THR A 298 6.07 23.19 23.69
CA THR A 298 5.53 21.81 23.76
C THR A 298 6.48 20.85 24.51
N PRO A 299 6.94 21.18 25.74
CA PRO A 299 7.96 20.39 26.44
C PRO A 299 7.51 18.99 26.87
N ASP A 300 6.20 18.74 26.94
CA ASP A 300 5.58 17.54 27.50
C ASP A 300 4.63 16.83 26.51
N PHE A 301 4.86 17.03 25.22
CA PHE A 301 3.96 16.54 24.19
C PHE A 301 3.74 15.01 24.25
N GLN A 302 4.78 14.22 24.58
CA GLN A 302 4.64 12.77 24.74
C GLN A 302 3.72 12.38 25.91
N LYS A 303 3.91 13.03 27.06
CA LYS A 303 3.07 12.80 28.24
C LYS A 303 1.61 13.11 27.94
N ARG A 304 1.37 14.22 27.23
CA ARG A 304 0.04 14.63 26.81
C ARG A 304 -0.57 13.66 25.81
N LEU A 305 0.20 13.15 24.84
CA LEU A 305 -0.25 12.12 23.91
C LEU A 305 -0.72 10.86 24.66
N LYS A 306 0.09 10.35 25.59
CA LYS A 306 -0.26 9.18 26.39
C LYS A 306 -1.52 9.41 27.25
N ALA A 307 -1.67 10.58 27.83
CA ALA A 307 -2.86 10.94 28.58
C ALA A 307 -4.12 11.04 27.69
N ALA A 308 -3.98 11.62 26.50
CA ALA A 308 -5.07 11.69 25.53
C ALA A 308 -5.50 10.29 25.05
N MET A 309 -4.55 9.42 24.68
CA MET A 309 -4.86 8.04 24.33
C MET A 309 -5.55 7.29 25.47
N SER A 310 -5.08 7.45 26.70
CA SER A 310 -5.69 6.83 27.90
C SER A 310 -7.10 7.35 28.19
N LYS A 311 -7.35 8.63 27.93
CA LYS A 311 -8.70 9.23 28.06
C LYS A 311 -9.65 8.65 27.01
N VAL A 312 -9.21 8.58 25.75
CA VAL A 312 -10.01 8.04 24.65
C VAL A 312 -10.24 6.53 24.77
N ALA A 313 -9.30 5.79 25.37
CA ALA A 313 -9.49 4.37 25.66
C ALA A 313 -10.63 4.12 26.64
N LYS A 314 -10.85 5.03 27.59
CA LYS A 314 -11.94 4.94 28.58
C LYS A 314 -13.28 5.43 28.01
N ALA A 315 -13.23 6.42 27.14
CA ALA A 315 -14.40 7.04 26.52
C ALA A 315 -14.02 7.45 25.08
N PRO A 316 -14.35 6.65 24.05
CA PRO A 316 -14.14 7.01 22.67
C PRO A 316 -14.76 8.34 22.32
N ILE A 317 -14.13 9.10 21.42
CA ILE A 317 -14.66 10.38 20.96
C ILE A 317 -15.78 10.11 19.96
N GLU A 318 -16.99 10.52 20.26
CA GLU A 318 -18.12 10.51 19.33
C GLU A 318 -18.30 11.90 18.72
N VAL A 319 -18.47 11.96 17.40
CA VAL A 319 -18.81 13.18 16.66
C VAL A 319 -19.97 12.91 15.71
N ALA A 320 -20.75 13.96 15.39
CA ALA A 320 -21.69 13.90 14.28
C ALA A 320 -20.89 13.87 12.96
N ALA A 321 -21.07 12.82 12.16
CA ALA A 321 -20.40 12.67 10.87
C ALA A 321 -20.93 13.66 9.83
N ILE A 322 -20.06 14.12 8.94
CA ILE A 322 -20.41 15.01 7.82
C ILE A 322 -20.85 14.15 6.62
N ASP A 323 -20.09 13.09 6.31
CA ASP A 323 -20.41 12.18 5.21
C ASP A 323 -21.32 11.05 5.73
N THR A 324 -22.61 11.14 5.40
CA THR A 324 -23.60 10.14 5.79
C THR A 324 -23.64 8.91 4.88
N GLU A 325 -22.96 8.93 3.73
CA GLU A 325 -22.76 7.76 2.89
C GLU A 325 -21.67 6.87 3.51
N LEU A 326 -20.58 7.49 3.94
CA LEU A 326 -19.49 6.80 4.63
C LEU A 326 -19.87 6.40 6.07
N PHE A 327 -20.69 7.20 6.75
CA PHE A 327 -21.16 6.96 8.12
C PHE A 327 -22.69 6.94 8.19
N PRO A 328 -23.36 5.84 7.79
CA PRO A 328 -24.83 5.78 7.69
C PRO A 328 -25.57 6.04 9.00
N SER A 329 -24.93 5.85 10.17
CA SER A 329 -25.51 6.20 11.47
C SER A 329 -25.53 7.70 11.76
N GLY A 330 -24.90 8.52 10.91
CA GLY A 330 -24.67 9.95 11.16
C GLY A 330 -23.67 10.23 12.28
N LYS A 331 -22.93 9.21 12.75
CA LYS A 331 -21.96 9.31 13.84
C LYS A 331 -20.65 8.63 13.45
N ALA A 332 -19.54 9.19 13.94
CA ALA A 332 -18.22 8.56 13.85
C ALA A 332 -17.56 8.52 15.23
N TRP A 333 -16.79 7.47 15.49
CA TRP A 333 -16.05 7.30 16.73
C TRP A 333 -14.55 7.26 16.46
N PHE A 334 -13.77 7.91 17.34
CA PHE A 334 -12.34 7.89 17.29
C PHE A 334 -11.80 7.16 18.52
N PHE A 335 -11.00 6.16 18.29
CA PHE A 335 -10.40 5.29 19.29
C PHE A 335 -8.91 5.65 19.51
N PRO A 336 -8.23 5.07 20.53
CA PRO A 336 -6.84 5.40 20.84
C PRO A 336 -5.86 5.17 19.70
N ASP A 337 -6.13 4.19 18.86
CA ASP A 337 -5.31 3.86 17.66
C ASP A 337 -5.29 5.01 16.65
N ILE A 338 -6.39 5.75 16.51
CA ILE A 338 -6.43 6.96 15.66
C ILE A 338 -5.59 8.08 16.28
N ILE A 339 -5.70 8.28 17.62
CA ILE A 339 -4.95 9.32 18.32
C ILE A 339 -3.43 9.07 18.27
N GLY A 340 -3.01 7.82 18.42
CA GLY A 340 -1.60 7.41 18.32
C GLY A 340 -1.13 7.25 16.88
N GLY A 341 -2.02 6.80 16.00
CA GLY A 341 -1.74 6.53 14.59
C GLY A 341 -1.41 7.77 13.79
N ALA A 342 -2.08 8.90 14.05
CA ALA A 342 -1.80 10.15 13.34
C ALA A 342 -0.34 10.64 13.53
N PRO A 343 0.23 10.71 14.76
CA PRO A 343 1.66 10.94 14.96
C PRO A 343 2.56 9.87 14.33
N PHE A 344 2.19 8.59 14.44
CA PHE A 344 2.95 7.49 13.86
C PHE A 344 3.10 7.63 12.34
N ILE A 345 2.01 7.89 11.63
CA ILE A 345 2.04 8.10 10.17
C ILE A 345 2.83 9.38 9.82
N SER A 346 2.75 10.43 10.64
CA SER A 346 3.50 11.66 10.41
C SER A 346 5.03 11.47 10.46
N LEU A 347 5.52 10.43 11.13
CA LEU A 347 6.95 10.07 11.16
C LEU A 347 7.47 9.48 9.84
N TYR A 348 6.60 9.09 8.89
CA TYR A 348 7.03 8.62 7.58
C TYR A 348 7.60 9.72 6.69
N GLU A 349 7.28 11.00 6.98
CA GLU A 349 7.73 12.14 6.20
C GLU A 349 8.66 13.02 7.05
N GLN A 350 9.93 13.13 6.69
CA GLN A 350 10.93 13.89 7.44
C GLN A 350 10.59 15.38 7.57
N ASP A 351 9.91 15.93 6.57
CA ASP A 351 9.46 17.33 6.56
C ASP A 351 8.48 17.66 7.71
N ASN A 352 7.85 16.64 8.28
CA ASN A 352 6.95 16.79 9.43
C ASN A 352 7.69 16.93 10.76
N TYR A 353 8.92 16.43 10.89
CA TYR A 353 9.63 16.35 12.18
C TYR A 353 9.72 17.67 12.94
N PRO A 354 10.02 18.82 12.29
CA PRO A 354 10.09 20.09 13.01
C PRO A 354 8.77 20.55 13.62
N THR A 355 7.64 20.12 13.06
CA THR A 355 6.30 20.54 13.49
C THR A 355 5.55 19.48 14.28
N LEU A 356 6.05 18.24 14.31
CA LEU A 356 5.38 17.11 14.91
C LEU A 356 5.13 17.25 16.41
N PRO A 357 6.06 17.78 17.25
CA PRO A 357 5.78 18.05 18.67
C PRO A 357 4.58 18.99 18.88
N ALA A 358 4.49 20.05 18.06
CA ALA A 358 3.38 20.99 18.12
C ALA A 358 2.06 20.37 17.64
N PHE A 359 2.11 19.55 16.62
CA PHE A 359 0.94 18.77 16.15
C PHE A 359 0.43 17.83 17.24
N ILE A 360 1.31 17.05 17.86
CA ILE A 360 0.95 16.12 18.95
C ILE A 360 0.34 16.89 20.14
N ALA A 361 0.98 17.99 20.56
CA ALA A 361 0.47 18.80 21.65
C ALA A 361 -0.89 19.45 21.36
N ALA A 362 -1.12 19.87 20.12
CA ALA A 362 -2.40 20.40 19.66
C ALA A 362 -3.50 19.33 19.65
N LEU A 363 -3.21 18.14 19.13
CA LEU A 363 -4.11 16.99 19.12
C LEU A 363 -4.49 16.58 20.54
N ALA A 364 -3.50 16.37 21.41
CA ALA A 364 -3.73 16.02 22.80
C ALA A 364 -4.54 17.10 23.55
N GLY A 365 -4.21 18.38 23.32
CA GLY A 365 -4.93 19.50 23.94
C GLY A 365 -6.40 19.59 23.55
N ARG A 366 -6.78 19.18 22.33
CA ARG A 366 -8.20 19.07 21.95
C ARG A 366 -8.90 17.97 22.73
N VAL A 367 -8.27 16.81 22.83
CA VAL A 367 -8.80 15.68 23.61
C VAL A 367 -8.95 16.06 25.08
N GLU A 368 -7.97 16.76 25.67
CA GLU A 368 -8.00 17.23 27.06
C GLU A 368 -9.21 18.13 27.34
N ARG A 369 -9.47 19.11 26.45
CA ARG A 369 -10.55 20.09 26.59
C ARG A 369 -11.93 19.60 26.13
N GLY A 370 -12.00 18.42 25.47
CA GLY A 370 -13.24 17.94 24.85
C GLY A 370 -13.64 18.75 23.59
N ASP A 371 -12.66 19.38 22.93
CA ASP A 371 -12.84 20.11 21.66
C ASP A 371 -12.73 19.12 20.50
N TYR A 372 -13.86 18.57 20.07
CA TYR A 372 -13.91 17.51 19.05
C TYR A 372 -14.32 17.99 17.65
N ASP A 373 -14.52 19.29 17.44
CA ASP A 373 -14.90 19.83 16.12
C ASP A 373 -13.90 19.50 15.02
N ALA A 374 -12.60 19.45 15.35
CA ALA A 374 -11.58 19.06 14.39
C ALA A 374 -11.66 17.58 13.96
N PHE A 375 -12.17 16.71 14.83
CA PHE A 375 -12.40 15.30 14.50
C PHE A 375 -13.60 15.13 13.59
N ARG A 376 -14.64 15.96 13.77
CA ARG A 376 -15.78 16.00 12.86
C ARG A 376 -15.38 16.34 11.43
N ALA A 377 -14.39 17.24 11.25
CA ALA A 377 -13.89 17.60 9.91
C ALA A 377 -13.16 16.45 9.19
N LEU A 378 -12.96 15.30 9.86
CA LEU A 378 -12.37 14.10 9.30
C LEU A 378 -13.42 13.07 8.85
N THR A 379 -14.67 13.36 9.03
CA THR A 379 -15.80 12.51 8.70
C THR A 379 -16.62 13.16 7.59
#